data_7bd566788d19709948284aaf7c940818
#
_entry.id   7bd566788d19709948284aaf7c940818
#
_cell.length_a   1.000
_cell.length_b   1.000
_cell.length_c   1.000
_cell.angle_alpha   90.00
_cell.angle_beta   90.00
_cell.angle_gamma   90.00
#
_symmetry.space_group_name_H-M   'P 1'
#
loop_
_entity.id
_entity.type
_entity.pdbx_description
1 polymer ?
#
loop_
_entity_poly.entity_id
_entity_poly.type
_entity_poly.pdbx_seq_one_letter_code
_entity_poly.pdbx_strand_id
1 'polypeptide(L)'
;ELGIKKHIFGYSQAELERKANGEKVFPHVFGTDMYGRDILVRVMYGARVSMSVGVFAAILVLVIGALYGAISGYCGGKVDAVMQRIVELIYAVPEMLVVLLIATALKPILTDYVNSSGTSPMKSFVNVLGPNLISMFIAFGLLYWVTMSRIIRGQVLQLKQQEYVTAARALGASGGRIIRRHLLPNCIGQIVVTTCLQIPSAIFLESFLSYLGVGVSAPLPSLGSMATDALSGMYTYTYRLIVPSVILSIMILAFNLFGDGLRDALDPKLKK
;
A
#
# COMPACT_ATOMS: atom_id res chain seq x y z
N GLU A 1 -15.26 -34.34 -18.12
CA GLU A 1 -14.20 -33.43 -18.62
C GLU A 1 -14.88 -32.33 -19.41
N LEU A 2 -15.08 -31.17 -18.78
CA LEU A 2 -15.49 -29.96 -19.45
C LEU A 2 -14.34 -29.56 -20.39
N GLY A 3 -14.52 -29.69 -21.71
CA GLY A 3 -13.55 -29.38 -22.77
C GLY A 3 -13.25 -27.89 -22.91
N ILE A 4 -12.96 -27.23 -21.79
CA ILE A 4 -12.58 -25.82 -21.75
C ILE A 4 -11.13 -25.73 -22.22
N LYS A 5 -10.92 -25.24 -23.44
CA LYS A 5 -9.57 -24.87 -23.89
C LYS A 5 -9.04 -23.81 -22.95
N LYS A 6 -7.98 -24.15 -22.20
CA LYS A 6 -7.37 -23.32 -21.15
C LYS A 6 -6.62 -22.08 -21.64
N HIS A 7 -6.66 -21.75 -22.96
CA HIS A 7 -6.11 -20.52 -23.54
C HIS A 7 -6.95 -20.07 -24.71
N ILE A 8 -7.67 -19.01 -24.48
CA ILE A 8 -8.52 -18.44 -25.49
C ILE A 8 -8.09 -16.98 -25.64
N PHE A 9 -7.60 -16.65 -26.85
CA PHE A 9 -7.50 -15.30 -27.32
C PHE A 9 -8.69 -15.02 -28.21
N GLY A 10 -9.30 -13.84 -28.11
CA GLY A 10 -10.50 -13.50 -28.86
C GLY A 10 -11.75 -14.11 -28.24
N TYR A 11 -12.42 -15.00 -28.95
CA TYR A 11 -13.68 -15.61 -28.51
C TYR A 11 -13.56 -17.13 -28.38
N SER A 12 -14.18 -17.70 -27.36
CA SER A 12 -14.43 -19.13 -27.25
C SER A 12 -15.53 -19.55 -28.22
N GLN A 13 -15.64 -20.87 -28.49
CA GLN A 13 -16.72 -21.37 -29.35
C GLN A 13 -18.10 -21.04 -28.78
N ALA A 14 -18.31 -21.22 -27.49
CA ALA A 14 -19.55 -20.89 -26.81
C ALA A 14 -19.88 -19.37 -26.86
N GLU A 15 -18.86 -18.51 -26.81
CA GLU A 15 -19.03 -17.07 -26.95
C GLU A 15 -19.32 -16.66 -28.39
N LEU A 16 -18.79 -17.34 -29.39
CA LEU A 16 -19.13 -17.13 -30.79
C LEU A 16 -20.58 -17.50 -31.05
N GLU A 17 -21.09 -18.58 -30.47
CA GLU A 17 -22.51 -18.96 -30.56
C GLU A 17 -23.40 -17.91 -29.88
N ARG A 18 -23.05 -17.43 -28.69
CA ARG A 18 -23.77 -16.35 -28.01
C ARG A 18 -23.77 -15.05 -28.81
N LYS A 19 -22.64 -14.72 -29.45
CA LYS A 19 -22.51 -13.57 -30.33
C LYS A 19 -23.36 -13.73 -31.60
N ALA A 20 -23.43 -14.93 -32.17
CA ALA A 20 -24.31 -15.25 -33.31
C ALA A 20 -25.80 -15.11 -32.95
N ASN A 21 -26.14 -15.37 -31.68
CA ASN A 21 -27.49 -15.18 -31.12
C ASN A 21 -27.79 -13.72 -30.73
N GLY A 22 -26.89 -12.76 -31.07
CA GLY A 22 -27.11 -11.31 -30.84
C GLY A 22 -26.67 -10.81 -29.45
N GLU A 23 -26.02 -11.64 -28.62
CA GLU A 23 -25.49 -11.20 -27.34
C GLU A 23 -24.20 -10.38 -27.52
N LYS A 24 -24.03 -9.33 -26.70
CA LYS A 24 -22.81 -8.55 -26.67
C LYS A 24 -21.75 -9.29 -25.83
N VAL A 25 -20.83 -9.94 -26.51
CA VAL A 25 -19.70 -10.62 -25.89
C VAL A 25 -18.40 -9.91 -26.26
N PHE A 26 -17.54 -9.61 -25.27
CA PHE A 26 -16.23 -8.98 -25.49
C PHE A 26 -15.16 -10.06 -25.72
N PRO A 27 -14.19 -9.81 -26.64
CA PRO A 27 -13.10 -10.73 -26.86
C PRO A 27 -12.11 -10.73 -25.68
N HIS A 28 -11.49 -11.87 -25.42
CA HIS A 28 -10.38 -11.98 -24.46
C HIS A 28 -9.10 -11.36 -25.03
N VAL A 29 -8.93 -10.05 -24.87
CA VAL A 29 -7.84 -9.26 -25.48
C VAL A 29 -6.47 -9.75 -25.01
N PHE A 30 -6.31 -10.05 -23.72
CA PHE A 30 -5.07 -10.58 -23.12
C PHE A 30 -5.16 -12.10 -22.88
N GLY A 31 -6.14 -12.76 -23.48
CA GLY A 31 -6.35 -14.19 -23.28
C GLY A 31 -6.94 -14.54 -21.91
N THR A 32 -6.87 -15.82 -21.56
CA THR A 32 -7.45 -16.36 -20.35
C THR A 32 -6.38 -17.00 -19.43
N ASP A 33 -6.68 -17.04 -18.14
CA ASP A 33 -5.87 -17.72 -17.14
C ASP A 33 -6.07 -19.25 -17.18
N MET A 34 -5.45 -19.98 -16.21
CA MET A 34 -5.56 -21.44 -16.10
C MET A 34 -6.99 -21.95 -15.82
N TYR A 35 -7.87 -21.08 -15.34
CA TYR A 35 -9.27 -21.38 -15.02
C TYR A 35 -10.24 -20.87 -16.09
N GLY A 36 -9.73 -20.35 -17.22
CA GLY A 36 -10.55 -19.78 -18.30
C GLY A 36 -11.10 -18.39 -18.01
N ARG A 37 -10.62 -17.71 -16.95
CA ARG A 37 -11.05 -16.34 -16.59
C ARG A 37 -10.28 -15.33 -17.43
N ASP A 38 -10.96 -14.26 -17.84
CA ASP A 38 -10.37 -13.17 -18.62
C ASP A 38 -9.27 -12.43 -17.86
N ILE A 39 -8.09 -12.31 -18.47
CA ILE A 39 -6.93 -11.66 -17.86
C ILE A 39 -7.11 -10.16 -17.78
N LEU A 40 -7.70 -9.50 -18.79
CA LEU A 40 -7.92 -8.05 -18.79
C LEU A 40 -8.81 -7.66 -17.60
N VAL A 41 -9.94 -8.36 -17.44
CA VAL A 41 -10.85 -8.11 -16.32
C VAL A 41 -10.15 -8.34 -14.98
N ARG A 42 -9.41 -9.43 -14.83
CA ARG A 42 -8.65 -9.73 -13.60
C ARG A 42 -7.59 -8.69 -13.30
N VAL A 43 -6.87 -8.19 -14.32
CA VAL A 43 -5.86 -7.13 -14.15
C VAL A 43 -6.51 -5.82 -13.71
N MET A 44 -7.65 -5.44 -14.28
CA MET A 44 -8.38 -4.24 -13.85
C MET A 44 -8.80 -4.33 -12.38
N TYR A 45 -9.36 -5.46 -11.96
CA TYR A 45 -9.71 -5.70 -10.56
C TYR A 45 -8.45 -5.77 -9.66
N GLY A 46 -7.41 -6.47 -10.12
CA GLY A 46 -6.15 -6.59 -9.39
C GLY A 46 -5.46 -5.24 -9.19
N ALA A 47 -5.40 -4.41 -10.22
CA ALA A 47 -4.87 -3.05 -10.13
C ALA A 47 -5.66 -2.20 -9.12
N ARG A 48 -7.01 -2.28 -9.15
CA ARG A 48 -7.85 -1.59 -8.16
C ARG A 48 -7.57 -2.04 -6.73
N VAL A 49 -7.39 -3.35 -6.50
CA VAL A 49 -7.06 -3.90 -5.18
C VAL A 49 -5.68 -3.43 -4.73
N SER A 50 -4.64 -3.60 -5.56
CA SER A 50 -3.28 -3.16 -5.24
C SER A 50 -3.19 -1.66 -4.98
N MET A 51 -3.89 -0.82 -5.78
CA MET A 51 -3.96 0.63 -5.53
C MET A 51 -4.64 0.94 -4.20
N SER A 52 -5.76 0.29 -3.90
CA SER A 52 -6.47 0.50 -2.64
C SER A 52 -5.57 0.16 -1.45
N VAL A 53 -4.88 -0.97 -1.51
CA VAL A 53 -3.91 -1.38 -0.47
C VAL A 53 -2.80 -0.36 -0.32
N GLY A 54 -2.21 0.12 -1.44
CA GLY A 54 -1.16 1.13 -1.41
C GLY A 54 -1.60 2.44 -0.77
N VAL A 55 -2.80 2.94 -1.10
CA VAL A 55 -3.36 4.16 -0.52
C VAL A 55 -3.65 3.99 0.97
N PHE A 56 -4.28 2.87 1.38
CA PHE A 56 -4.54 2.60 2.81
C PHE A 56 -3.25 2.50 3.63
N ALA A 57 -2.24 1.79 3.11
CA ALA A 57 -0.93 1.69 3.75
C ALA A 57 -0.28 3.06 3.90
N ALA A 58 -0.30 3.90 2.86
CA ALA A 58 0.26 5.24 2.89
C ALA A 58 -0.44 6.15 3.91
N ILE A 59 -1.77 6.09 4.03
CA ILE A 59 -2.53 6.83 5.06
C ILE A 59 -2.14 6.36 6.47
N LEU A 60 -2.02 5.06 6.69
CA LEU A 60 -1.63 4.49 7.98
C LEU A 60 -0.23 4.95 8.39
N VAL A 61 0.73 4.86 7.47
CA VAL A 61 2.11 5.33 7.64
C VAL A 61 2.17 6.83 7.90
N LEU A 62 1.36 7.62 7.16
CA LEU A 62 1.24 9.07 7.35
C LEU A 62 0.79 9.41 8.77
N VAL A 63 -0.27 8.80 9.26
CA VAL A 63 -0.82 9.11 10.58
C VAL A 63 0.20 8.81 11.68
N ILE A 64 0.78 7.61 11.67
CA ILE A 64 1.76 7.19 12.68
C ILE A 64 3.03 8.02 12.56
N GLY A 65 3.61 8.11 11.36
CA GLY A 65 4.89 8.77 11.12
C GLY A 65 4.85 10.27 11.34
N ALA A 66 3.79 10.95 10.89
CA ALA A 66 3.66 12.38 11.09
C ALA A 66 3.50 12.74 12.57
N LEU A 67 2.67 12.01 13.32
CA LEU A 67 2.49 12.25 14.74
C LEU A 67 3.78 11.94 15.53
N TYR A 68 4.41 10.80 15.26
CA TYR A 68 5.64 10.41 15.91
C TYR A 68 6.76 11.42 15.63
N GLY A 69 6.98 11.77 14.38
CA GLY A 69 7.99 12.75 13.98
C GLY A 69 7.73 14.14 14.54
N ALA A 70 6.47 14.57 14.58
CA ALA A 70 6.10 15.87 15.14
C ALA A 70 6.33 15.93 16.65
N ILE A 71 5.99 14.89 17.41
CA ILE A 71 6.22 14.81 18.86
C ILE A 71 7.73 14.80 19.15
N SER A 72 8.49 13.93 18.46
CA SER A 72 9.94 13.82 18.58
C SER A 72 10.63 15.17 18.32
N GLY A 73 10.34 15.80 17.17
CA GLY A 73 10.92 17.09 16.79
C GLY A 73 10.55 18.25 17.73
N TYR A 74 9.30 18.28 18.21
CA TYR A 74 8.83 19.35 19.11
C TYR A 74 9.43 19.21 20.50
N CYS A 75 9.34 18.05 21.13
CA CYS A 75 9.83 17.82 22.50
C CYS A 75 11.36 18.01 22.59
N GLY A 76 12.11 17.42 21.67
CA GLY A 76 13.57 17.50 21.69
C GLY A 76 14.21 16.79 22.89
N GLY A 77 15.52 17.04 23.12
CA GLY A 77 16.24 16.55 24.27
C GLY A 77 16.17 15.04 24.49
N LYS A 78 15.95 14.60 25.74
CA LYS A 78 15.90 13.17 26.11
C LYS A 78 14.74 12.42 25.45
N VAL A 79 13.58 13.07 25.26
CA VAL A 79 12.40 12.46 24.62
C VAL A 79 12.73 12.13 23.17
N ASP A 80 13.26 13.08 22.44
CA ASP A 80 13.69 12.89 21.05
C ASP A 80 14.77 11.79 20.96
N ALA A 81 15.76 11.80 21.85
CA ALA A 81 16.82 10.79 21.87
C ALA A 81 16.26 9.37 22.03
N VAL A 82 15.33 9.16 22.96
CA VAL A 82 14.68 7.84 23.17
C VAL A 82 13.85 7.45 21.95
N MET A 83 13.04 8.38 21.43
CA MET A 83 12.21 8.13 20.26
C MET A 83 13.06 7.79 19.02
N GLN A 84 14.18 8.49 18.79
CA GLN A 84 15.09 8.16 17.70
C GLN A 84 15.80 6.81 17.89
N ARG A 85 16.07 6.40 19.12
CA ARG A 85 16.63 5.07 19.38
C ARG A 85 15.67 3.95 18.98
N ILE A 86 14.36 4.13 19.22
CA ILE A 86 13.33 3.19 18.75
C ILE A 86 13.32 3.14 17.22
N VAL A 87 13.36 4.30 16.57
CA VAL A 87 13.43 4.39 15.08
C VAL A 87 14.67 3.68 14.54
N GLU A 88 15.84 3.85 15.17
CA GLU A 88 17.09 3.19 14.78
C GLU A 88 17.01 1.67 14.91
N LEU A 89 16.42 1.17 16.02
CA LEU A 89 16.22 -0.27 16.23
C LEU A 89 15.33 -0.89 15.14
N ILE A 90 14.23 -0.23 14.79
CA ILE A 90 13.34 -0.71 13.72
C ILE A 90 14.07 -0.68 12.37
N TYR A 91 14.85 0.38 12.10
CA TYR A 91 15.55 0.55 10.83
C TYR A 91 16.74 -0.39 10.66
N ALA A 92 17.32 -0.88 11.75
CA ALA A 92 18.45 -1.80 11.72
C ALA A 92 18.10 -3.20 11.22
N VAL A 93 16.82 -3.56 11.22
CA VAL A 93 16.36 -4.88 10.80
C VAL A 93 16.01 -4.87 9.29
N PRO A 94 16.34 -5.92 8.53
CA PRO A 94 15.97 -6.03 7.13
C PRO A 94 14.44 -6.00 6.99
N GLU A 95 13.93 -4.87 6.53
CA GLU A 95 12.50 -4.51 6.50
C GLU A 95 11.63 -5.60 5.86
N MET A 96 12.01 -6.09 4.67
CA MET A 96 11.27 -7.12 3.95
C MET A 96 11.15 -8.43 4.72
N LEU A 97 12.21 -8.84 5.42
CA LEU A 97 12.19 -10.06 6.22
C LEU A 97 11.23 -9.94 7.41
N VAL A 98 11.24 -8.78 8.08
CA VAL A 98 10.37 -8.56 9.24
C VAL A 98 8.91 -8.47 8.82
N VAL A 99 8.61 -7.78 7.72
CA VAL A 99 7.24 -7.75 7.18
C VAL A 99 6.75 -9.16 6.85
N LEU A 100 7.57 -9.96 6.19
CA LEU A 100 7.25 -11.34 5.85
C LEU A 100 7.00 -12.19 7.12
N LEU A 101 7.88 -12.08 8.12
CA LEU A 101 7.73 -12.80 9.39
C LEU A 101 6.47 -12.39 10.14
N ILE A 102 6.20 -11.09 10.25
CA ILE A 102 4.99 -10.59 10.92
C ILE A 102 3.74 -11.06 10.17
N ALA A 103 3.71 -10.91 8.84
CA ALA A 103 2.57 -11.32 8.04
C ALA A 103 2.29 -12.83 8.15
N THR A 104 3.35 -13.66 8.11
CA THR A 104 3.22 -15.12 8.24
C THR A 104 2.82 -15.54 9.65
N ALA A 105 3.34 -14.90 10.69
CA ALA A 105 3.03 -15.22 12.08
C ALA A 105 1.60 -14.79 12.48
N LEU A 106 1.14 -13.64 11.99
CA LEU A 106 -0.20 -13.11 12.32
C LEU A 106 -1.33 -13.80 11.55
N LYS A 107 -1.06 -14.28 10.34
CA LYS A 107 -2.06 -14.93 9.51
C LYS A 107 -2.82 -16.07 10.21
N PRO A 108 -2.17 -17.12 10.80
CA PRO A 108 -2.87 -18.17 11.53
C PRO A 108 -3.65 -17.64 12.71
N ILE A 109 -3.09 -16.73 13.50
CA ILE A 109 -3.74 -16.12 14.66
C ILE A 109 -5.04 -15.43 14.26
N LEU A 110 -5.02 -14.63 13.19
CA LEU A 110 -6.20 -13.94 12.67
C LEU A 110 -7.21 -14.92 12.07
N THR A 111 -6.75 -15.98 11.43
CA THR A 111 -7.61 -17.03 10.87
C THR A 111 -8.34 -17.78 11.99
N ASP A 112 -7.64 -18.17 13.04
CA ASP A 112 -8.22 -18.83 14.21
C ASP A 112 -9.21 -17.90 14.95
N TYR A 113 -8.87 -16.61 15.04
CA TYR A 113 -9.78 -15.61 15.57
C TYR A 113 -11.10 -15.51 14.77
N VAL A 114 -11.02 -15.51 13.45
CA VAL A 114 -12.21 -15.49 12.57
C VAL A 114 -13.02 -16.76 12.73
N ASN A 115 -12.39 -17.91 12.86
CA ASN A 115 -13.06 -19.22 12.98
C ASN A 115 -13.56 -19.52 14.40
N SER A 116 -13.16 -18.77 15.42
CA SER A 116 -13.59 -18.97 16.81
C SER A 116 -15.09 -18.75 16.96
N SER A 117 -15.70 -19.26 18.03
CA SER A 117 -17.11 -19.08 18.34
C SER A 117 -17.45 -17.63 18.72
N GLY A 118 -18.61 -17.15 18.32
CA GLY A 118 -19.11 -15.81 18.61
C GLY A 118 -18.97 -14.82 17.44
N THR A 119 -19.80 -13.77 17.47
CA THR A 119 -19.82 -12.66 16.50
C THR A 119 -19.38 -11.38 17.18
N SER A 120 -18.42 -10.68 16.61
CA SER A 120 -18.05 -9.32 17.03
C SER A 120 -17.85 -8.44 15.81
N PRO A 121 -18.05 -7.11 15.90
CA PRO A 121 -17.80 -6.20 14.80
C PRO A 121 -16.37 -6.33 14.25
N MET A 122 -15.37 -6.52 15.12
CA MET A 122 -13.98 -6.73 14.73
C MET A 122 -13.79 -8.03 13.94
N LYS A 123 -14.48 -9.10 14.32
CA LYS A 123 -14.44 -10.38 13.63
C LYS A 123 -15.02 -10.27 12.22
N SER A 124 -16.15 -9.58 12.07
CA SER A 124 -16.75 -9.30 10.77
C SER A 124 -15.82 -8.47 9.90
N PHE A 125 -15.14 -7.47 10.46
CA PHE A 125 -14.14 -6.65 9.76
C PHE A 125 -12.94 -7.49 9.27
N VAL A 126 -12.37 -8.34 10.13
CA VAL A 126 -11.27 -9.25 9.77
C VAL A 126 -11.71 -10.25 8.70
N ASN A 127 -12.95 -10.74 8.77
CA ASN A 127 -13.47 -11.69 7.79
C ASN A 127 -13.68 -11.05 6.41
N VAL A 128 -14.17 -9.82 6.36
CA VAL A 128 -14.41 -9.08 5.10
C VAL A 128 -13.11 -8.74 4.38
N LEU A 129 -12.10 -8.24 5.10
CA LEU A 129 -10.81 -7.88 4.53
C LEU A 129 -9.91 -9.10 4.29
N GLY A 130 -10.12 -10.13 5.06
CA GLY A 130 -9.28 -11.33 5.08
C GLY A 130 -8.06 -11.20 6.02
N PRO A 131 -7.68 -12.31 6.70
CA PRO A 131 -6.55 -12.33 7.62
C PRO A 131 -5.22 -11.88 7.01
N ASN A 132 -4.99 -12.20 5.73
CA ASN A 132 -3.76 -11.83 5.02
C ASN A 132 -3.61 -10.32 4.86
N LEU A 133 -4.65 -9.62 4.41
CA LEU A 133 -4.60 -8.15 4.26
C LEU A 133 -4.39 -7.46 5.60
N ILE A 134 -5.06 -7.91 6.65
CA ILE A 134 -4.91 -7.32 7.98
C ILE A 134 -3.53 -7.55 8.54
N SER A 135 -2.96 -8.76 8.43
CA SER A 135 -1.59 -9.03 8.87
C SER A 135 -0.57 -8.16 8.14
N MET A 136 -0.77 -7.93 6.86
CA MET A 136 0.05 -7.04 6.05
C MET A 136 -0.07 -5.57 6.49
N PHE A 137 -1.28 -5.07 6.75
CA PHE A 137 -1.46 -3.69 7.27
C PHE A 137 -0.86 -3.48 8.66
N ILE A 138 -0.93 -4.49 9.53
CA ILE A 138 -0.25 -4.45 10.84
C ILE A 138 1.27 -4.36 10.63
N ALA A 139 1.83 -5.17 9.73
CA ALA A 139 3.25 -5.12 9.42
C ALA A 139 3.68 -3.75 8.86
N PHE A 140 2.89 -3.17 7.95
CA PHE A 140 3.14 -1.81 7.44
C PHE A 140 3.08 -0.77 8.55
N GLY A 141 2.05 -0.83 9.39
CA GLY A 141 1.88 0.09 10.52
C GLY A 141 2.98 -0.01 11.56
N LEU A 142 3.66 -1.14 11.68
CA LEU A 142 4.76 -1.32 12.61
C LEU A 142 6.11 -0.82 12.07
N LEU A 143 6.34 -0.86 10.75
CA LEU A 143 7.66 -0.66 10.17
C LEU A 143 7.77 0.57 9.25
N TYR A 144 6.79 0.81 8.38
CA TYR A 144 6.91 1.77 7.28
C TYR A 144 6.82 3.25 7.69
N TRP A 145 6.36 3.56 8.89
CA TRP A 145 6.23 4.92 9.40
C TRP A 145 7.57 5.61 9.71
N VAL A 146 8.66 4.85 9.80
CA VAL A 146 9.99 5.33 10.18
C VAL A 146 10.48 6.45 9.27
N THR A 147 10.42 6.25 7.95
CA THR A 147 10.86 7.25 6.96
C THR A 147 10.08 8.55 7.09
N MET A 148 8.74 8.46 7.17
CA MET A 148 7.86 9.62 7.38
C MET A 148 8.21 10.35 8.68
N SER A 149 8.44 9.62 9.77
CA SER A 149 8.76 10.22 11.08
C SER A 149 10.07 11.03 11.05
N ARG A 150 11.10 10.54 10.36
CA ARG A 150 12.38 11.25 10.22
C ARG A 150 12.23 12.54 9.43
N ILE A 151 11.47 12.51 8.32
CA ILE A 151 11.23 13.67 7.48
C ILE A 151 10.47 14.74 8.25
N ILE A 152 9.35 14.37 8.89
CA ILE A 152 8.53 15.31 9.66
C ILE A 152 9.28 15.85 10.88
N ARG A 153 10.04 15.00 11.59
CA ARG A 153 10.91 15.47 12.66
C ARG A 153 11.88 16.56 12.19
N GLY A 154 12.54 16.35 11.04
CA GLY A 154 13.45 17.33 10.47
C GLY A 154 12.77 18.68 10.18
N GLN A 155 11.59 18.64 9.58
CA GLN A 155 10.78 19.86 9.33
C GLN A 155 10.36 20.56 10.62
N VAL A 156 9.89 19.80 11.61
CA VAL A 156 9.44 20.35 12.90
C VAL A 156 10.59 20.96 13.68
N LEU A 157 11.79 20.39 13.60
CA LEU A 157 13.00 20.98 14.23
C LEU A 157 13.32 22.38 13.67
N GLN A 158 13.11 22.60 12.36
CA GLN A 158 13.29 23.91 11.73
C GLN A 158 12.14 24.86 12.09
N LEU A 159 10.90 24.39 11.95
CA LEU A 159 9.71 25.24 12.19
C LEU A 159 9.53 25.67 13.63
N LYS A 160 9.95 24.85 14.61
CA LYS A 160 9.80 25.21 16.04
C LYS A 160 10.66 26.41 16.48
N GLN A 161 11.64 26.80 15.66
CA GLN A 161 12.52 27.95 15.91
C GLN A 161 11.94 29.26 15.35
N GLN A 162 10.85 29.18 14.60
CA GLN A 162 10.22 30.35 13.97
C GLN A 162 9.51 31.23 15.01
N GLU A 163 9.49 32.54 14.75
CA GLU A 163 8.94 33.56 15.64
C GLU A 163 7.48 33.31 16.01
N TYR A 164 6.66 32.88 15.07
CA TYR A 164 5.24 32.61 15.34
C TYR A 164 5.02 31.46 16.32
N VAL A 165 5.94 30.48 16.38
CA VAL A 165 5.89 29.39 17.37
C VAL A 165 6.29 29.90 18.73
N THR A 166 7.33 30.75 18.80
CA THR A 166 7.78 31.40 20.04
C THR A 166 6.68 32.30 20.60
N ALA A 167 6.03 33.10 19.75
CA ALA A 167 4.90 33.94 20.15
C ALA A 167 3.73 33.11 20.69
N ALA A 168 3.35 32.02 20.00
CA ALA A 168 2.29 31.12 20.46
C ALA A 168 2.61 30.52 21.84
N ARG A 169 3.88 30.17 22.10
CA ARG A 169 4.35 29.67 23.39
C ARG A 169 4.28 30.76 24.47
N ALA A 170 4.70 31.99 24.18
CA ALA A 170 4.62 33.12 25.09
C ALA A 170 3.18 33.44 25.50
N LEU A 171 2.22 33.25 24.58
CA LEU A 171 0.78 33.37 24.82
C LEU A 171 0.16 32.18 25.55
N GLY A 172 0.96 31.22 26.06
CA GLY A 172 0.49 30.10 26.86
C GLY A 172 -0.11 28.93 26.06
N ALA A 173 0.16 28.81 24.75
CA ALA A 173 -0.33 27.69 23.97
C ALA A 173 0.33 26.37 24.44
N SER A 174 -0.48 25.33 24.68
CA SER A 174 0.03 24.01 25.04
C SER A 174 0.80 23.35 23.87
N GLY A 175 1.76 22.47 24.17
CA GLY A 175 2.57 21.77 23.17
C GLY A 175 1.73 21.03 22.11
N GLY A 176 0.69 20.34 22.53
CA GLY A 176 -0.23 19.68 21.60
C GLY A 176 -0.98 20.62 20.68
N ARG A 177 -1.34 21.84 21.16
CA ARG A 177 -1.94 22.90 20.35
C ARG A 177 -0.94 23.45 19.33
N ILE A 178 0.30 23.65 19.75
CA ILE A 178 1.39 24.11 18.87
C ILE A 178 1.64 23.10 17.75
N ILE A 179 1.78 21.82 18.08
CA ILE A 179 1.98 20.75 17.08
C ILE A 179 0.83 20.74 16.08
N ARG A 180 -0.42 20.66 16.56
CA ARG A 180 -1.59 20.47 15.69
C ARG A 180 -1.94 21.71 14.88
N ARG A 181 -1.81 22.92 15.44
CA ARG A 181 -2.31 24.16 14.83
C ARG A 181 -1.22 24.98 14.13
N HIS A 182 0.04 24.79 14.49
CA HIS A 182 1.13 25.61 13.96
C HIS A 182 2.21 24.79 13.23
N LEU A 183 2.57 23.60 13.70
CA LEU A 183 3.65 22.83 13.10
C LEU A 183 3.16 21.90 11.97
N LEU A 184 2.22 21.01 12.23
CA LEU A 184 1.73 20.04 11.23
C LEU A 184 1.12 20.73 9.99
N PRO A 185 0.31 21.82 10.10
CA PRO A 185 -0.19 22.49 8.91
C PRO A 185 0.92 23.11 8.05
N ASN A 186 2.02 23.57 8.67
CA ASN A 186 3.17 24.09 7.93
C ASN A 186 4.09 23.00 7.36
N CYS A 187 3.89 21.72 7.75
CA CYS A 187 4.55 20.56 7.15
C CYS A 187 3.74 19.94 6.00
N ILE A 188 2.55 20.47 5.66
CA ILE A 188 1.60 19.79 4.79
C ILE A 188 2.17 19.47 3.40
N GLY A 189 2.94 20.37 2.82
CA GLY A 189 3.61 20.15 1.54
C GLY A 189 4.51 18.92 1.58
N GLN A 190 5.38 18.83 2.59
CA GLN A 190 6.28 17.70 2.76
C GLN A 190 5.52 16.41 3.11
N ILE A 191 4.47 16.51 3.91
CA ILE A 191 3.59 15.38 4.25
C ILE A 191 2.97 14.80 2.99
N VAL A 192 2.35 15.62 2.16
CA VAL A 192 1.66 15.20 0.94
C VAL A 192 2.62 14.54 -0.04
N VAL A 193 3.76 15.18 -0.33
CA VAL A 193 4.79 14.64 -1.22
C VAL A 193 5.28 13.28 -0.72
N THR A 194 5.66 13.19 0.57
CA THR A 194 6.18 11.94 1.14
C THR A 194 5.11 10.84 1.10
N THR A 195 3.85 11.16 1.37
CA THR A 195 2.74 10.20 1.31
C THR A 195 2.54 9.68 -0.11
N CYS A 196 2.57 10.57 -1.12
CA CYS A 196 2.42 10.17 -2.51
C CYS A 196 3.55 9.22 -2.97
N LEU A 197 4.79 9.48 -2.55
CA LEU A 197 5.94 8.61 -2.85
C LEU A 197 5.93 7.29 -2.07
N GLN A 198 5.18 7.19 -0.97
CA GLN A 198 4.99 5.95 -0.21
C GLN A 198 4.00 4.99 -0.89
N ILE A 199 3.04 5.50 -1.68
CA ILE A 199 2.05 4.66 -2.37
C ILE A 199 2.69 3.64 -3.29
N PRO A 200 3.57 3.98 -4.24
CA PRO A 200 4.23 3.01 -5.11
C PRO A 200 5.07 1.99 -4.34
N SER A 201 5.74 2.40 -3.27
CA SER A 201 6.49 1.49 -2.40
C SER A 201 5.59 0.45 -1.72
N ALA A 202 4.43 0.89 -1.22
CA ALA A 202 3.44 0.01 -0.61
C ALA A 202 2.79 -0.95 -1.63
N ILE A 203 2.50 -0.47 -2.85
CA ILE A 203 1.99 -1.30 -3.95
C ILE A 203 3.01 -2.37 -4.35
N PHE A 204 4.29 -1.98 -4.46
CA PHE A 204 5.36 -2.93 -4.76
C PHE A 204 5.45 -4.02 -3.68
N LEU A 205 5.45 -3.63 -2.42
CA LEU A 205 5.55 -4.58 -1.31
C LEU A 205 4.30 -5.48 -1.21
N GLU A 206 3.09 -4.92 -1.39
CA GLU A 206 1.86 -5.72 -1.48
C GLU A 206 2.00 -6.79 -2.55
N SER A 207 2.42 -6.38 -3.75
CA SER A 207 2.56 -7.29 -4.89
C SER A 207 3.64 -8.34 -4.64
N PHE A 208 4.74 -7.98 -3.99
CA PHE A 208 5.79 -8.90 -3.60
C PHE A 208 5.32 -9.92 -2.55
N LEU A 209 4.62 -9.48 -1.50
CA LEU A 209 4.04 -10.38 -0.49
C LEU A 209 2.97 -11.29 -1.08
N SER A 210 2.15 -10.75 -1.98
CA SER A 210 1.15 -11.54 -2.71
C SER A 210 1.79 -12.57 -3.62
N TYR A 211 2.89 -12.22 -4.28
CA TYR A 211 3.70 -13.14 -5.07
C TYR A 211 4.28 -14.28 -4.20
N LEU A 212 4.68 -14.00 -2.98
CA LEU A 212 5.14 -15.02 -2.00
C LEU A 212 3.99 -15.80 -1.35
N GLY A 213 2.73 -15.51 -1.69
CA GLY A 213 1.54 -16.20 -1.15
C GLY A 213 1.10 -15.75 0.24
N VAL A 214 1.65 -14.65 0.74
CA VAL A 214 1.33 -14.09 2.09
C VAL A 214 0.52 -12.81 2.02
N GLY A 215 0.35 -12.23 0.83
CA GLY A 215 -0.45 -11.02 0.59
C GLY A 215 -1.91 -11.32 0.30
N VAL A 216 -2.45 -10.57 -0.67
CA VAL A 216 -3.84 -10.71 -1.10
C VAL A 216 -4.10 -12.12 -1.63
N SER A 217 -5.14 -12.77 -1.14
CA SER A 217 -5.52 -14.11 -1.54
C SER A 217 -6.94 -14.17 -2.12
N ALA A 218 -7.24 -15.27 -2.81
CA ALA A 218 -8.58 -15.51 -3.33
C ALA A 218 -9.66 -15.27 -2.25
N PRO A 219 -10.83 -14.72 -2.61
CA PRO A 219 -11.32 -14.50 -3.98
C PRO A 219 -10.82 -13.21 -4.66
N LEU A 220 -10.16 -12.30 -3.92
CA LEU A 220 -9.67 -11.03 -4.47
C LEU A 220 -8.41 -11.26 -5.29
N PRO A 221 -8.37 -10.83 -6.57
CA PRO A 221 -7.11 -10.79 -7.31
C PRO A 221 -6.30 -9.56 -6.90
N SER A 222 -4.97 -9.67 -6.87
CA SER A 222 -4.04 -8.55 -6.93
C SER A 222 -3.06 -8.76 -8.07
N LEU A 223 -2.32 -7.74 -8.48
CA LEU A 223 -1.34 -7.90 -9.55
C LEU A 223 -0.23 -8.90 -9.15
N GLY A 224 0.16 -8.90 -7.87
CA GLY A 224 1.12 -9.85 -7.33
C GLY A 224 0.59 -11.29 -7.27
N SER A 225 -0.64 -11.49 -6.82
CA SER A 225 -1.24 -12.84 -6.79
C SER A 225 -1.45 -13.41 -8.19
N MET A 226 -1.75 -12.55 -9.19
CA MET A 226 -1.83 -12.98 -10.58
C MET A 226 -0.47 -13.43 -11.13
N ALA A 227 0.62 -12.77 -10.71
CA ALA A 227 1.97 -13.20 -11.06
C ALA A 227 2.30 -14.57 -10.46
N THR A 228 1.88 -14.84 -9.22
CA THR A 228 2.02 -16.17 -8.59
C THR A 228 1.24 -17.25 -9.36
N ASP A 229 -0.02 -16.97 -9.70
CA ASP A 229 -0.86 -17.89 -10.49
C ASP A 229 -0.21 -18.24 -11.84
N ALA A 230 0.54 -17.30 -12.43
CA ALA A 230 1.19 -17.47 -13.72
C ALA A 230 2.44 -18.36 -13.70
N LEU A 231 3.08 -18.55 -12.52
CA LEU A 231 4.33 -19.33 -12.42
C LEU A 231 4.22 -20.75 -12.91
N SER A 232 3.11 -21.44 -12.64
CA SER A 232 2.88 -22.83 -13.02
C SER A 232 2.86 -23.04 -14.54
N GLY A 233 2.66 -21.98 -15.33
CA GLY A 233 2.61 -22.02 -16.80
C GLY A 233 3.55 -21.04 -17.48
N MET A 234 4.53 -20.50 -16.76
CA MET A 234 5.36 -19.37 -17.21
C MET A 234 6.08 -19.61 -18.56
N TYR A 235 6.58 -20.82 -18.78
CA TYR A 235 7.29 -21.16 -20.03
C TYR A 235 6.36 -21.39 -21.22
N THR A 236 5.12 -21.79 -20.99
CA THR A 236 4.16 -22.09 -22.06
C THR A 236 3.22 -20.92 -22.34
N TYR A 237 2.87 -20.17 -21.30
CA TYR A 237 1.89 -19.08 -21.33
C TYR A 237 2.43 -17.81 -20.71
N THR A 238 3.57 -17.37 -21.18
CA THR A 238 4.36 -16.24 -20.66
C THR A 238 3.53 -14.95 -20.53
N TYR A 239 2.54 -14.73 -21.41
CA TYR A 239 1.68 -13.55 -21.37
C TYR A 239 0.91 -13.38 -20.05
N ARG A 240 0.61 -14.50 -19.35
CA ARG A 240 -0.07 -14.48 -18.04
C ARG A 240 0.75 -13.79 -16.96
N LEU A 241 2.07 -13.84 -17.06
CA LEU A 241 3.00 -13.17 -16.18
C LEU A 241 3.32 -11.76 -16.69
N ILE A 242 3.55 -11.60 -17.99
CA ILE A 242 3.94 -10.32 -18.59
C ILE A 242 2.86 -9.26 -18.38
N VAL A 243 1.60 -9.59 -18.64
CA VAL A 243 0.49 -8.62 -18.57
C VAL A 243 0.37 -7.98 -17.18
N PRO A 244 0.20 -8.74 -16.06
CA PRO A 244 0.12 -8.12 -14.74
C PRO A 244 1.41 -7.40 -14.33
N SER A 245 2.59 -7.92 -14.73
CA SER A 245 3.88 -7.29 -14.39
C SER A 245 4.09 -5.96 -15.10
N VAL A 246 3.73 -5.85 -16.38
CA VAL A 246 3.79 -4.58 -17.13
C VAL A 246 2.83 -3.56 -16.55
N ILE A 247 1.60 -3.95 -16.25
CA ILE A 247 0.61 -3.04 -15.63
C ILE A 247 1.08 -2.58 -14.25
N LEU A 248 1.64 -3.47 -13.43
CA LEU A 248 2.24 -3.10 -12.14
C LEU A 248 3.37 -2.08 -12.32
N SER A 249 4.27 -2.30 -13.28
CA SER A 249 5.39 -1.39 -13.56
C SER A 249 4.90 -0.02 -14.01
N ILE A 250 3.91 0.03 -14.91
CA ILE A 250 3.30 1.29 -15.37
C ILE A 250 2.62 2.02 -14.20
N MET A 251 1.92 1.30 -13.34
CA MET A 251 1.23 1.88 -12.18
C MET A 251 2.23 2.48 -11.19
N ILE A 252 3.31 1.77 -10.85
CA ILE A 252 4.38 2.26 -9.99
C ILE A 252 5.04 3.50 -10.60
N LEU A 253 5.36 3.46 -11.89
CA LEU A 253 5.95 4.59 -12.60
C LEU A 253 5.02 5.81 -12.59
N ALA A 254 3.75 5.62 -12.88
CA ALA A 254 2.75 6.71 -12.88
C ALA A 254 2.64 7.39 -11.49
N PHE A 255 2.62 6.62 -10.40
CA PHE A 255 2.60 7.19 -9.05
C PHE A 255 3.91 7.90 -8.68
N ASN A 256 5.07 7.40 -9.11
CA ASN A 256 6.34 8.08 -8.90
C ASN A 256 6.37 9.43 -9.64
N LEU A 257 6.03 9.45 -10.93
CA LEU A 257 5.96 10.68 -11.72
C LEU A 257 4.94 11.68 -11.15
N PHE A 258 3.80 11.19 -10.69
CA PHE A 258 2.80 12.03 -10.01
C PHE A 258 3.35 12.63 -8.71
N GLY A 259 4.04 11.82 -7.89
CA GLY A 259 4.67 12.28 -6.65
C GLY A 259 5.76 13.32 -6.89
N ASP A 260 6.60 13.12 -7.92
CA ASP A 260 7.64 14.09 -8.30
C ASP A 260 7.03 15.40 -8.82
N GLY A 261 6.02 15.32 -9.70
CA GLY A 261 5.30 16.51 -10.16
C GLY A 261 4.62 17.28 -9.03
N LEU A 262 4.07 16.56 -8.04
CA LEU A 262 3.48 17.19 -6.85
C LEU A 262 4.54 17.84 -5.96
N ARG A 263 5.71 17.23 -5.83
CA ARG A 263 6.86 17.81 -5.14
C ARG A 263 7.28 19.13 -5.76
N ASP A 264 7.43 19.15 -7.09
CA ASP A 264 7.83 20.36 -7.83
C ASP A 264 6.79 21.46 -7.71
N ALA A 265 5.50 21.12 -7.75
CA ALA A 265 4.41 22.08 -7.59
C ALA A 265 4.30 22.67 -6.18
N LEU A 266 4.69 21.91 -5.16
CA LEU A 266 4.62 22.33 -3.75
C LEU A 266 5.93 22.92 -3.22
N ASP A 267 7.04 22.86 -3.97
CA ASP A 267 8.32 23.47 -3.55
C ASP A 267 8.27 24.99 -3.70
N PRO A 268 8.33 25.78 -2.60
CA PRO A 268 8.32 27.23 -2.66
C PRO A 268 9.54 27.83 -3.38
N LYS A 269 10.63 27.08 -3.48
CA LYS A 269 11.88 27.53 -4.13
C LYS A 269 11.80 27.56 -5.65
N LEU A 270 10.87 26.80 -6.23
CA LEU A 270 10.64 26.75 -7.67
C LEU A 270 9.64 27.83 -8.14
N LYS A 271 8.90 28.47 -7.21
CA LYS A 271 8.04 29.62 -7.52
C LYS A 271 8.92 30.89 -7.58
N LYS A 272 9.56 31.12 -8.73
CA LYS A 272 10.11 32.43 -9.10
C LYS A 272 9.07 33.24 -9.84
#